data_07de31e7340f213728be8485344ec310
#
_entry.id   07de31e7340f213728be8485344ec310
#
_cell.length_a   1.000
_cell.length_b   1.000
_cell.length_c   1.000
_cell.angle_alpha   90.00
_cell.angle_beta   90.00
_cell.angle_gamma   90.00
#
_symmetry.space_group_name_H-M   'P 1'
#
loop_
_entity.id
_entity.type
_entity.pdbx_description
1 polymer ?
#
loop_
_entity_poly.entity_id
_entity_poly.type
_entity_poly.pdbx_seq_one_letter_code
_entity_poly.pdbx_strand_id
1 'polypeptide(L)'
;MAGARNSLTDVPGVLVGHHHVLDDDATVGSGAATGCTVIRVPGGAVAAVDVRGGGPGTRETDVLDPLNTVRRADAVLLTGGSAYGLAAADGVMRWLEENGAGIPMDPADPSRVVPIVPGAVIFDLPVGDWNIRPTAEFGYRAAAEAAVDFERGTVGAGVGARAGAIKGGIGSASIVLGDGPAAGMTVAALMVANPVGSVFDPRTGLLWGAGTDGPATFGLTPATPEQLAVANALPVKGTILNTTIGVVATDAPLDTLAARRLATTAHDGLARAIRPAHSPLDGDTIFVLATGTATAPEAPPLPPAFPTDLLVLDQLCTAAAVCVERAIVDAIRSARSIAGIPSYRELFPG
;
A
#
# COMPACT_ATOMS: atom_id res chain seq x y z
N MET A 1 19.62 5.31 0.71
CA MET A 1 19.32 5.83 2.07
C MET A 1 17.84 6.09 2.19
N ALA A 2 17.25 6.03 3.41
CA ALA A 2 15.85 6.46 3.55
C ALA A 2 15.67 7.91 3.11
N GLY A 3 14.52 8.24 2.51
CA GLY A 3 14.14 9.62 2.21
C GLY A 3 13.87 10.43 3.48
N ALA A 4 13.64 11.72 3.32
CA ALA A 4 13.54 12.67 4.45
C ALA A 4 12.42 12.35 5.44
N ARG A 5 11.29 11.79 4.96
CA ARG A 5 10.13 11.35 5.78
C ARG A 5 10.09 9.85 5.95
N ASN A 6 10.91 9.11 5.21
CA ASN A 6 10.80 7.65 5.05
C ASN A 6 9.36 7.23 4.72
N SER A 7 8.78 7.82 3.68
CA SER A 7 7.35 7.82 3.37
C SER A 7 7.10 7.78 1.87
N LEU A 8 5.89 7.33 1.46
CA LEU A 8 5.43 7.37 0.06
C LEU A 8 5.53 8.79 -0.52
N THR A 9 5.30 9.80 0.30
CA THR A 9 5.32 11.22 -0.07
C THR A 9 6.71 11.82 -0.20
N ASP A 10 7.79 11.04 -0.01
CA ASP A 10 9.13 11.44 -0.44
C ASP A 10 9.25 11.45 -1.98
N VAL A 11 8.34 10.79 -2.69
CA VAL A 11 8.20 10.94 -4.14
C VAL A 11 7.45 12.24 -4.43
N PRO A 12 8.08 13.21 -5.12
CA PRO A 12 7.48 14.51 -5.39
C PRO A 12 6.14 14.41 -6.12
N GLY A 13 5.13 15.16 -5.66
CA GLY A 13 3.80 15.18 -6.24
C GLY A 13 2.84 14.12 -5.70
N VAL A 14 3.30 13.20 -4.87
CA VAL A 14 2.42 12.20 -4.21
C VAL A 14 1.87 12.76 -2.91
N LEU A 15 0.55 12.63 -2.72
CA LEU A 15 -0.19 13.02 -1.52
C LEU A 15 -0.99 11.83 -1.00
N VAL A 16 -1.15 11.73 0.32
CA VAL A 16 -1.91 10.66 0.98
C VAL A 16 -2.94 11.26 1.91
N GLY A 17 -4.18 10.79 1.82
CA GLY A 17 -5.26 11.18 2.73
C GLY A 17 -6.02 9.98 3.25
N HIS A 18 -6.53 10.11 4.47
CA HIS A 18 -7.28 9.07 5.17
C HIS A 18 -8.64 9.58 5.58
N HIS A 19 -9.64 8.71 5.50
CA HIS A 19 -10.88 8.90 6.23
C HIS A 19 -11.33 7.59 6.85
N HIS A 20 -11.74 7.61 8.12
CA HIS A 20 -12.15 6.42 8.84
C HIS A 20 -13.15 6.75 9.94
N VAL A 21 -13.83 5.70 10.41
CA VAL A 21 -14.61 5.69 11.64
C VAL A 21 -14.06 4.60 12.55
N LEU A 22 -13.92 4.94 13.82
CA LEU A 22 -13.46 4.03 14.86
C LEU A 22 -14.12 4.42 16.17
N ASP A 23 -14.97 3.55 16.69
CA ASP A 23 -15.55 3.71 18.03
C ASP A 23 -14.56 3.20 19.07
N ASP A 24 -14.45 3.89 20.20
CA ASP A 24 -13.52 3.53 21.29
C ASP A 24 -13.85 2.16 21.91
N ASP A 25 -15.13 1.77 21.88
CA ASP A 25 -15.64 0.49 22.39
C ASP A 25 -15.92 -0.54 21.28
N ALA A 26 -15.40 -0.32 20.07
CA ALA A 26 -15.55 -1.27 18.97
C ALA A 26 -15.00 -2.66 19.38
N THR A 27 -15.73 -3.69 18.95
CA THR A 27 -15.34 -5.09 19.13
C THR A 27 -15.45 -5.84 17.81
N VAL A 28 -15.02 -7.10 17.79
CA VAL A 28 -15.38 -7.98 16.67
C VAL A 28 -16.88 -8.16 16.64
N GLY A 29 -17.53 -7.71 15.56
CA GLY A 29 -18.98 -7.78 15.33
C GLY A 29 -19.80 -6.58 15.82
N SER A 30 -19.20 -5.55 16.43
CA SER A 30 -19.94 -4.38 16.95
C SER A 30 -19.11 -3.11 16.94
N GLY A 31 -19.77 -1.97 16.72
CA GLY A 31 -19.15 -0.64 16.63
C GLY A 31 -18.52 -0.36 15.26
N ALA A 32 -18.04 0.85 15.06
CA ALA A 32 -17.38 1.23 13.82
C ALA A 32 -15.87 0.94 13.90
N ALA A 33 -15.29 0.30 12.87
CA ALA A 33 -13.85 0.07 12.77
C ALA A 33 -13.40 -0.15 11.32
N THR A 34 -13.58 0.83 10.43
CA THR A 34 -13.22 0.74 9.02
C THR A 34 -12.89 2.11 8.42
N GLY A 35 -12.25 2.14 7.26
CA GLY A 35 -11.89 3.38 6.58
C GLY A 35 -11.28 3.18 5.21
N CYS A 36 -10.89 4.27 4.57
CA CYS A 36 -10.19 4.28 3.30
C CYS A 36 -9.00 5.24 3.29
N THR A 37 -8.10 4.99 2.36
CA THR A 37 -6.89 5.76 2.10
C THR A 37 -6.84 6.09 0.61
N VAL A 38 -6.61 7.33 0.28
CA VAL A 38 -6.47 7.81 -1.10
C VAL A 38 -5.04 8.29 -1.31
N ILE A 39 -4.38 7.74 -2.32
CA ILE A 39 -3.11 8.22 -2.81
C ILE A 39 -3.40 9.05 -4.06
N ARG A 40 -3.16 10.36 -3.99
CA ARG A 40 -3.47 11.31 -5.06
C ARG A 40 -2.19 11.86 -5.69
N VAL A 41 -2.19 11.99 -7.01
CA VAL A 41 -1.09 12.60 -7.75
C VAL A 41 -1.66 13.72 -8.62
N PRO A 42 -1.55 15.00 -8.20
CA PRO A 42 -1.97 16.13 -9.02
C PRO A 42 -1.30 16.11 -10.40
N GLY A 43 -2.12 16.16 -11.46
CA GLY A 43 -1.65 16.01 -12.85
C GLY A 43 -1.48 14.56 -13.32
N GLY A 44 -1.83 13.59 -12.47
CA GLY A 44 -1.74 12.16 -12.74
C GLY A 44 -0.31 11.60 -12.78
N ALA A 45 -0.17 10.29 -12.71
CA ALA A 45 1.10 9.57 -12.87
C ALA A 45 0.94 8.39 -13.83
N VAL A 46 2.01 7.97 -14.50
CA VAL A 46 2.02 6.68 -15.18
C VAL A 46 1.72 5.59 -14.16
N ALA A 47 0.72 4.76 -14.46
CA ALA A 47 0.22 3.79 -13.51
C ALA A 47 0.24 2.36 -14.05
N ALA A 48 0.44 1.41 -13.16
CA ALA A 48 0.33 -0.01 -13.42
C ALA A 48 -0.16 -0.75 -12.17
N VAL A 49 -0.56 -2.00 -12.32
CA VAL A 49 -1.00 -2.85 -11.20
C VAL A 49 -0.57 -4.29 -11.43
N ASP A 50 -0.21 -4.99 -10.36
CA ASP A 50 -0.06 -6.45 -10.37
C ASP A 50 -0.93 -7.06 -9.27
N VAL A 51 -1.77 -8.03 -9.65
CA VAL A 51 -2.70 -8.74 -8.76
C VAL A 51 -2.24 -10.18 -8.63
N ARG A 52 -1.86 -10.60 -7.42
CA ARG A 52 -1.31 -11.97 -7.19
C ARG A 52 -2.11 -12.82 -6.23
N GLY A 53 -2.93 -12.22 -5.41
CA GLY A 53 -3.83 -12.98 -4.53
C GLY A 53 -4.93 -13.72 -5.32
N GLY A 54 -5.43 -14.84 -4.78
CA GLY A 54 -6.46 -15.65 -5.41
C GLY A 54 -7.88 -15.11 -5.26
N GLY A 55 -8.11 -14.14 -4.36
CA GLY A 55 -9.42 -13.54 -4.08
C GLY A 55 -9.40 -12.00 -4.09
N PRO A 56 -8.97 -11.34 -5.18
CA PRO A 56 -8.86 -9.88 -5.22
C PRO A 56 -10.24 -9.21 -5.29
N GLY A 57 -10.38 -8.10 -4.55
CA GLY A 57 -11.46 -7.13 -4.72
C GLY A 57 -10.88 -5.84 -5.28
N THR A 58 -11.09 -5.58 -6.56
CA THR A 58 -10.45 -4.47 -7.27
C THR A 58 -11.42 -3.70 -8.17
N ARG A 59 -11.03 -2.47 -8.52
CA ARG A 59 -11.72 -1.60 -9.49
C ARG A 59 -10.71 -1.05 -10.48
N GLU A 60 -11.10 -0.99 -11.77
CA GLU A 60 -10.34 -0.37 -12.87
C GLU A 60 -8.91 -0.91 -13.07
N THR A 61 -8.64 -2.16 -12.68
CA THR A 61 -7.31 -2.76 -12.89
C THR A 61 -7.03 -3.02 -14.37
N ASP A 62 -8.05 -3.37 -15.16
CA ASP A 62 -7.88 -3.63 -16.59
C ASP A 62 -7.51 -2.37 -17.37
N VAL A 63 -7.96 -1.18 -16.92
CA VAL A 63 -7.60 0.10 -17.57
C VAL A 63 -6.10 0.36 -17.49
N LEU A 64 -5.41 -0.19 -16.50
CA LEU A 64 -3.96 -0.07 -16.30
C LEU A 64 -3.14 -1.15 -17.03
N ASP A 65 -3.77 -2.05 -17.79
CA ASP A 65 -3.03 -3.00 -18.61
C ASP A 65 -2.23 -2.24 -19.68
N PRO A 66 -0.93 -2.52 -19.85
CA PRO A 66 -0.09 -1.84 -20.85
C PRO A 66 -0.59 -1.93 -22.29
N LEU A 67 -1.47 -2.88 -22.60
CA LEU A 67 -2.11 -3.00 -23.91
C LEU A 67 -3.26 -2.00 -24.13
N ASN A 68 -3.75 -1.37 -23.05
CA ASN A 68 -4.88 -0.46 -23.08
C ASN A 68 -4.45 1.00 -23.30
N THR A 69 -5.43 1.86 -23.62
CA THR A 69 -5.17 3.24 -24.06
C THR A 69 -4.79 4.16 -22.92
N VAL A 70 -5.41 3.99 -21.73
CA VAL A 70 -5.19 4.83 -20.56
C VAL A 70 -3.89 4.41 -19.88
N ARG A 71 -2.99 5.38 -19.69
CA ARG A 71 -1.65 5.12 -19.16
C ARG A 71 -1.38 5.79 -17.83
N ARG A 72 -2.32 6.60 -17.33
CA ARG A 72 -2.13 7.42 -16.12
C ARG A 72 -3.34 7.25 -15.22
N ALA A 73 -3.10 7.34 -13.91
CA ALA A 73 -4.13 7.44 -12.90
C ALA A 73 -3.99 8.76 -12.14
N ASP A 74 -5.12 9.32 -11.69
CA ASP A 74 -5.18 10.56 -10.91
C ASP A 74 -5.09 10.29 -9.42
N ALA A 75 -5.62 9.12 -9.01
CA ALA A 75 -5.52 8.63 -7.64
C ALA A 75 -5.58 7.10 -7.60
N VAL A 76 -5.16 6.51 -6.49
CA VAL A 76 -5.40 5.10 -6.12
C VAL A 76 -6.17 5.05 -4.83
N LEU A 77 -7.23 4.23 -4.76
CA LEU A 77 -8.00 3.96 -3.57
C LEU A 77 -7.57 2.64 -2.92
N LEU A 78 -7.22 2.69 -1.63
CA LEU A 78 -7.08 1.51 -0.77
C LEU A 78 -8.17 1.60 0.30
N THR A 79 -8.97 0.55 0.49
CA THR A 79 -10.15 0.66 1.37
C THR A 79 -10.47 -0.63 2.13
N GLY A 80 -11.07 -0.48 3.31
CA GLY A 80 -11.76 -1.55 4.00
C GLY A 80 -13.12 -1.86 3.37
N GLY A 81 -13.92 -2.67 4.03
CA GLY A 81 -15.30 -3.00 3.63
C GLY A 81 -15.41 -4.05 2.54
N SER A 82 -14.33 -4.77 2.19
CA SER A 82 -14.32 -5.75 1.09
C SER A 82 -14.89 -5.12 -0.20
N ALA A 83 -15.49 -5.89 -1.08
CA ALA A 83 -16.06 -5.39 -2.34
C ALA A 83 -17.03 -4.20 -2.18
N TYR A 84 -17.74 -4.12 -1.05
CA TYR A 84 -18.62 -2.97 -0.77
C TYR A 84 -17.86 -1.65 -0.63
N GLY A 85 -16.62 -1.68 -0.09
CA GLY A 85 -15.79 -0.50 0.09
C GLY A 85 -15.33 0.15 -1.21
N LEU A 86 -15.42 -0.55 -2.37
CA LEU A 86 -15.15 0.03 -3.69
C LEU A 86 -16.05 1.24 -4.01
N ALA A 87 -17.20 1.37 -3.34
CA ALA A 87 -18.07 2.54 -3.44
C ALA A 87 -17.36 3.86 -3.05
N ALA A 88 -16.30 3.80 -2.25
CA ALA A 88 -15.53 4.99 -1.89
C ALA A 88 -14.85 5.65 -3.12
N ALA A 89 -14.57 4.89 -4.19
CA ALA A 89 -13.99 5.43 -5.41
C ALA A 89 -14.87 6.50 -6.09
N ASP A 90 -16.19 6.37 -5.99
CA ASP A 90 -17.12 7.35 -6.58
C ASP A 90 -16.98 8.73 -5.92
N GLY A 91 -16.70 8.75 -4.61
CA GLY A 91 -16.41 10.00 -3.91
C GLY A 91 -15.05 10.60 -4.28
N VAL A 92 -14.04 9.78 -4.51
CA VAL A 92 -12.74 10.24 -5.01
C VAL A 92 -12.90 10.85 -6.39
N MET A 93 -13.63 10.18 -7.30
CA MET A 93 -13.90 10.69 -8.64
C MET A 93 -14.65 12.03 -8.60
N ARG A 94 -15.70 12.15 -7.76
CA ARG A 94 -16.44 13.40 -7.57
C ARG A 94 -15.53 14.53 -7.11
N TRP A 95 -14.67 14.29 -6.11
CA TRP A 95 -13.74 15.30 -5.63
C TRP A 95 -12.75 15.74 -6.73
N LEU A 96 -12.21 14.79 -7.49
CA LEU A 96 -11.27 15.06 -8.59
C LEU A 96 -11.95 15.88 -9.70
N GLU A 97 -13.15 15.51 -10.14
CA GLU A 97 -13.93 16.23 -11.14
C GLU A 97 -14.20 17.68 -10.70
N GLU A 98 -14.69 17.88 -9.46
CA GLU A 98 -14.93 19.21 -8.88
C GLU A 98 -13.67 20.08 -8.83
N ASN A 99 -12.48 19.46 -8.82
CA ASN A 99 -11.18 20.15 -8.85
C ASN A 99 -10.49 20.13 -10.24
N GLY A 100 -11.22 19.75 -11.30
CA GLY A 100 -10.73 19.76 -12.66
C GLY A 100 -9.62 18.76 -12.95
N ALA A 101 -9.52 17.68 -12.14
CA ALA A 101 -8.51 16.63 -12.28
C ALA A 101 -9.11 15.40 -12.99
N GLY A 102 -8.42 14.89 -13.99
CA GLY A 102 -8.84 13.76 -14.81
C GLY A 102 -8.43 13.96 -16.27
N ILE A 103 -8.85 13.04 -17.13
CA ILE A 103 -8.60 13.09 -18.57
C ILE A 103 -9.62 14.03 -19.21
N PRO A 104 -9.22 15.13 -19.87
CA PRO A 104 -10.13 15.99 -20.63
C PRO A 104 -10.74 15.21 -21.79
N MET A 105 -12.07 15.13 -21.83
CA MET A 105 -12.80 14.34 -22.83
C MET A 105 -13.35 15.18 -23.99
N ASP A 106 -13.45 16.49 -23.80
CA ASP A 106 -13.99 17.39 -24.81
C ASP A 106 -12.95 18.48 -25.17
N PRO A 107 -12.37 18.45 -26.38
CA PRO A 107 -11.41 19.48 -26.82
C PRO A 107 -11.96 20.91 -26.79
N ALA A 108 -13.30 21.08 -26.89
CA ALA A 108 -13.94 22.39 -26.85
C ALA A 108 -14.22 22.85 -25.39
N ASP A 109 -14.24 21.93 -24.45
CA ASP A 109 -14.45 22.21 -23.04
C ASP A 109 -13.55 21.32 -22.16
N PRO A 110 -12.29 21.73 -21.93
CA PRO A 110 -11.32 20.95 -21.13
C PRO A 110 -11.72 20.76 -19.66
N SER A 111 -12.76 21.43 -19.18
CA SER A 111 -13.28 21.22 -17.82
C SER A 111 -14.07 19.91 -17.68
N ARG A 112 -14.48 19.30 -18.79
CA ARG A 112 -15.16 18.00 -18.82
C ARG A 112 -14.14 16.87 -18.70
N VAL A 113 -13.80 16.53 -17.46
CA VAL A 113 -12.79 15.52 -17.16
C VAL A 113 -13.41 14.20 -16.72
N VAL A 114 -12.69 13.11 -16.97
CA VAL A 114 -12.98 11.78 -16.40
C VAL A 114 -11.78 11.35 -15.58
N PRO A 115 -11.90 11.35 -14.25
CA PRO A 115 -10.84 10.89 -13.36
C PRO A 115 -10.63 9.38 -13.48
N ILE A 116 -9.39 8.93 -13.41
CA ILE A 116 -9.01 7.51 -13.38
C ILE A 116 -8.60 7.16 -11.94
N VAL A 117 -9.44 6.31 -11.30
CA VAL A 117 -9.31 5.97 -9.87
C VAL A 117 -9.37 4.45 -9.67
N PRO A 118 -8.30 3.73 -10.02
CA PRO A 118 -8.20 2.32 -9.69
C PRO A 118 -8.14 2.12 -8.17
N GLY A 119 -8.55 0.95 -7.70
CA GLY A 119 -8.53 0.68 -6.28
C GLY A 119 -8.55 -0.80 -5.92
N ALA A 120 -8.23 -1.07 -4.64
CA ALA A 120 -8.29 -2.40 -4.05
C ALA A 120 -8.81 -2.35 -2.62
N VAL A 121 -9.36 -3.48 -2.16
CA VAL A 121 -9.98 -3.61 -0.84
C VAL A 121 -9.25 -4.60 0.04
N ILE A 122 -9.32 -4.39 1.36
CA ILE A 122 -9.07 -5.44 2.36
C ILE A 122 -10.40 -5.99 2.89
N PHE A 123 -10.37 -7.21 3.40
CA PHE A 123 -11.51 -7.82 4.07
C PHE A 123 -11.39 -7.58 5.59
N ASP A 124 -12.06 -6.55 6.08
CA ASP A 124 -12.11 -6.16 7.50
C ASP A 124 -13.52 -6.24 8.11
N LEU A 125 -14.53 -6.68 7.35
CA LEU A 125 -15.95 -6.70 7.74
C LEU A 125 -16.26 -7.29 9.13
N PRO A 126 -15.52 -8.31 9.63
CA PRO A 126 -15.77 -8.83 10.98
C PRO A 126 -15.28 -7.92 12.11
N VAL A 127 -14.42 -6.93 11.81
CA VAL A 127 -13.88 -5.98 12.80
C VAL A 127 -14.84 -4.81 12.87
N GLY A 128 -15.55 -4.67 13.98
CA GLY A 128 -16.72 -3.76 14.05
C GLY A 128 -17.98 -4.39 13.47
N ASP A 129 -19.02 -3.57 13.29
CA ASP A 129 -20.30 -3.98 12.69
C ASP A 129 -20.14 -4.22 11.18
N TRP A 130 -20.60 -5.37 10.72
CA TRP A 130 -20.58 -5.79 9.32
C TRP A 130 -21.19 -4.78 8.35
N ASN A 131 -22.16 -3.99 8.79
CA ASN A 131 -22.90 -3.06 7.94
C ASN A 131 -22.25 -1.66 7.89
N ILE A 132 -21.27 -1.36 8.74
CA ILE A 132 -20.51 -0.11 8.70
C ILE A 132 -19.34 -0.27 7.75
N ARG A 133 -19.41 0.40 6.61
CA ARG A 133 -18.49 0.21 5.47
C ARG A 133 -18.14 1.56 4.85
N PRO A 134 -16.94 1.70 4.23
CA PRO A 134 -16.59 2.90 3.48
C PRO A 134 -17.59 3.19 2.35
N THR A 135 -18.05 4.42 2.28
CA THR A 135 -19.01 4.95 1.29
C THR A 135 -18.30 5.95 0.36
N ALA A 136 -19.02 6.48 -0.63
CA ALA A 136 -18.51 7.56 -1.49
C ALA A 136 -18.04 8.77 -0.66
N GLU A 137 -18.72 9.10 0.44
CA GLU A 137 -18.32 10.21 1.32
C GLU A 137 -16.95 9.98 1.98
N PHE A 138 -16.60 8.73 2.32
CA PHE A 138 -15.26 8.39 2.83
C PHE A 138 -14.18 8.71 1.80
N GLY A 139 -14.37 8.29 0.56
CA GLY A 139 -13.43 8.57 -0.52
C GLY A 139 -13.28 10.06 -0.80
N TYR A 140 -14.38 10.79 -0.81
CA TYR A 140 -14.39 12.24 -0.99
C TYR A 140 -13.54 12.95 0.06
N ARG A 141 -13.78 12.66 1.35
CA ARG A 141 -13.03 13.24 2.46
C ARG A 141 -11.57 12.85 2.43
N ALA A 142 -11.25 11.58 2.20
CA ALA A 142 -9.86 11.14 2.08
C ALA A 142 -9.13 11.84 0.93
N ALA A 143 -9.79 12.06 -0.21
CA ALA A 143 -9.21 12.81 -1.33
C ALA A 143 -8.99 14.29 -1.00
N ALA A 144 -9.94 14.92 -0.28
CA ALA A 144 -9.85 16.32 0.13
C ALA A 144 -8.73 16.57 1.15
N GLU A 145 -8.53 15.63 2.07
CA GLU A 145 -7.54 15.72 3.16
C GLU A 145 -6.14 15.23 2.74
N ALA A 146 -5.95 14.81 1.47
CA ALA A 146 -4.66 14.29 1.02
C ALA A 146 -3.54 15.36 1.10
N ALA A 147 -2.48 15.02 1.82
CA ALA A 147 -1.35 15.88 2.14
C ALA A 147 -0.01 15.12 2.05
N VAL A 148 1.09 15.85 2.18
CA VAL A 148 2.44 15.27 2.24
C VAL A 148 2.67 14.56 3.57
N ASP A 149 2.22 15.15 4.67
CA ASP A 149 2.31 14.55 6.00
C ASP A 149 1.01 13.80 6.31
N PHE A 150 1.12 12.52 6.68
CA PHE A 150 -0.01 11.64 6.98
C PHE A 150 0.31 10.67 8.10
N GLU A 151 -0.71 10.17 8.77
CA GLU A 151 -0.59 9.21 9.87
C GLU A 151 -0.38 7.78 9.36
N ARG A 152 0.16 6.90 10.24
CA ARG A 152 0.39 5.48 9.98
C ARG A 152 -0.25 4.61 11.07
N GLY A 153 -0.30 3.32 10.84
CA GLY A 153 -0.85 2.36 11.78
C GLY A 153 -2.36 2.18 11.64
N THR A 154 -3.10 2.41 12.72
CA THR A 154 -4.56 2.19 12.79
C THR A 154 -5.32 3.42 12.28
N VAL A 155 -5.19 3.73 11.00
CA VAL A 155 -5.83 4.87 10.32
C VAL A 155 -6.30 4.47 8.93
N GLY A 156 -7.23 5.21 8.34
CA GLY A 156 -7.72 4.98 6.99
C GLY A 156 -8.09 3.51 6.73
N ALA A 157 -7.64 2.94 5.62
CA ALA A 157 -7.85 1.53 5.28
C ALA A 157 -7.21 0.55 6.29
N GLY A 158 -6.29 1.02 7.14
CA GLY A 158 -5.63 0.20 8.16
C GLY A 158 -6.43 0.00 9.44
N VAL A 159 -7.55 0.72 9.64
CA VAL A 159 -8.33 0.66 10.89
C VAL A 159 -8.80 -0.75 11.19
N GLY A 160 -9.53 -1.40 10.27
CA GLY A 160 -10.01 -2.77 10.45
C GLY A 160 -9.00 -3.85 10.09
N ALA A 161 -7.78 -3.50 9.65
CA ALA A 161 -6.78 -4.45 9.19
C ALA A 161 -6.30 -5.40 10.31
N ARG A 162 -6.14 -6.68 9.98
CA ARG A 162 -5.67 -7.73 10.88
C ARG A 162 -4.65 -8.63 10.17
N ALA A 163 -3.43 -8.69 10.67
CA ALA A 163 -2.33 -9.48 10.12
C ALA A 163 -2.19 -10.82 10.85
N GLY A 164 -2.75 -11.88 10.28
CA GLY A 164 -2.86 -13.18 10.98
C GLY A 164 -3.62 -13.04 12.29
N ALA A 165 -2.94 -13.28 13.42
CA ALA A 165 -3.53 -13.23 14.76
C ALA A 165 -3.52 -11.83 15.40
N ILE A 166 -2.74 -10.88 14.86
CA ILE A 166 -2.50 -9.57 15.48
C ILE A 166 -3.07 -8.42 14.63
N LYS A 167 -3.06 -7.22 15.19
CA LYS A 167 -3.50 -6.01 14.50
C LYS A 167 -2.58 -5.70 13.33
N GLY A 168 -3.17 -5.49 12.16
CA GLY A 168 -2.55 -4.91 10.97
C GLY A 168 -2.64 -3.37 10.96
N GLY A 169 -2.29 -2.75 9.83
CA GLY A 169 -2.33 -1.28 9.74
C GLY A 169 -1.79 -0.76 8.42
N ILE A 170 -1.57 0.55 8.38
CA ILE A 170 -0.88 1.25 7.30
C ILE A 170 0.56 1.53 7.69
N GLY A 171 1.49 1.26 6.78
CA GLY A 171 2.88 1.66 6.92
C GLY A 171 3.47 2.14 5.62
N SER A 172 4.59 2.84 5.73
CA SER A 172 5.26 3.44 4.59
C SER A 172 6.77 3.44 4.77
N ALA A 173 7.49 3.38 3.65
CA ALA A 173 8.94 3.48 3.62
C ALA A 173 9.41 4.03 2.28
N SER A 174 10.60 4.63 2.25
CA SER A 174 11.21 5.13 1.04
C SER A 174 12.72 4.88 0.98
N ILE A 175 13.25 4.90 -0.23
CA ILE A 175 14.68 4.85 -0.52
C ILE A 175 15.01 5.90 -1.57
N VAL A 176 15.96 6.77 -1.25
CA VAL A 176 16.66 7.59 -2.25
C VAL A 176 17.92 6.83 -2.65
N LEU A 177 18.05 6.54 -3.94
CA LEU A 177 19.17 5.80 -4.50
C LEU A 177 20.40 6.71 -4.55
N GLY A 178 21.45 6.35 -3.83
CA GLY A 178 22.65 7.20 -3.68
C GLY A 178 23.68 7.02 -4.79
N ASP A 179 23.61 5.91 -5.51
CA ASP A 179 24.59 5.49 -6.52
C ASP A 179 23.94 4.63 -7.60
N GLY A 180 24.73 4.25 -8.60
CA GLY A 180 24.30 3.38 -9.69
C GLY A 180 23.46 4.09 -10.77
N PRO A 181 22.87 3.31 -11.69
CA PRO A 181 22.14 3.82 -12.85
C PRO A 181 20.90 4.66 -12.51
N ALA A 182 20.31 4.45 -11.36
CA ALA A 182 19.13 5.21 -10.88
C ALA A 182 19.50 6.20 -9.74
N ALA A 183 20.78 6.62 -9.65
CA ALA A 183 21.23 7.54 -8.61
C ALA A 183 20.40 8.85 -8.59
N GLY A 184 20.01 9.29 -7.39
CA GLY A 184 19.16 10.46 -7.18
C GLY A 184 17.67 10.18 -7.27
N MET A 185 17.24 9.04 -7.83
CA MET A 185 15.82 8.68 -7.90
C MET A 185 15.30 8.17 -6.57
N THR A 186 14.02 8.37 -6.34
CA THR A 186 13.29 7.93 -5.15
C THR A 186 12.34 6.80 -5.49
N VAL A 187 12.35 5.75 -4.66
CA VAL A 187 11.34 4.70 -4.65
C VAL A 187 10.71 4.66 -3.27
N ALA A 188 9.39 4.59 -3.19
CA ALA A 188 8.68 4.54 -1.92
C ALA A 188 7.48 3.60 -1.99
N ALA A 189 7.06 3.09 -0.84
CA ALA A 189 5.88 2.23 -0.73
C ALA A 189 4.97 2.66 0.42
N LEU A 190 3.66 2.46 0.24
CA LEU A 190 2.65 2.47 1.29
C LEU A 190 1.87 1.16 1.21
N MET A 191 1.77 0.45 2.34
CA MET A 191 1.12 -0.86 2.41
C MET A 191 0.03 -0.87 3.47
N VAL A 192 -1.07 -1.55 3.17
CA VAL A 192 -2.13 -1.92 4.13
C VAL A 192 -1.98 -3.41 4.44
N ALA A 193 -1.47 -3.73 5.61
CA ALA A 193 -1.17 -5.11 6.00
C ALA A 193 -2.40 -5.79 6.63
N ASN A 194 -3.08 -6.67 5.87
CA ASN A 194 -4.23 -7.46 6.33
C ASN A 194 -4.15 -8.93 5.86
N PRO A 195 -2.96 -9.58 5.88
CA PRO A 195 -2.77 -10.92 5.32
C PRO A 195 -3.41 -12.04 6.14
N VAL A 196 -3.62 -13.20 5.49
CA VAL A 196 -3.87 -14.46 6.20
C VAL A 196 -2.61 -14.96 6.89
N GLY A 197 -1.47 -14.80 6.25
CA GLY A 197 -0.17 -15.22 6.75
C GLY A 197 0.32 -14.47 7.97
N SER A 198 1.29 -15.06 8.68
CA SER A 198 1.97 -14.43 9.80
C SER A 198 2.97 -13.38 9.31
N VAL A 199 3.10 -12.30 10.06
CA VAL A 199 4.08 -11.24 9.85
C VAL A 199 5.30 -11.37 10.76
N PHE A 200 5.30 -12.32 11.69
CA PHE A 200 6.43 -12.60 12.59
C PHE A 200 6.74 -14.10 12.68
N ASP A 201 7.98 -14.42 13.03
CA ASP A 201 8.42 -15.79 13.32
C ASP A 201 7.87 -16.24 14.68
N PRO A 202 7.01 -17.28 14.75
CA PRO A 202 6.43 -17.78 16.01
C PRO A 202 7.47 -18.34 16.99
N ARG A 203 8.71 -18.54 16.55
CA ARG A 203 9.82 -19.06 17.38
C ARG A 203 10.62 -17.95 18.05
N THR A 204 10.61 -16.75 17.49
CA THR A 204 11.45 -15.63 17.95
C THR A 204 10.67 -14.36 18.23
N GLY A 205 9.43 -14.23 17.73
CA GLY A 205 8.64 -13.01 17.78
C GLY A 205 9.11 -11.92 16.79
N LEU A 206 10.23 -12.11 16.10
CA LEU A 206 10.79 -11.12 15.18
C LEU A 206 9.95 -11.04 13.89
N LEU A 207 9.75 -9.82 13.40
CA LEU A 207 9.05 -9.58 12.14
C LEU A 207 9.87 -10.15 10.97
N TRP A 208 9.21 -10.91 10.09
CA TRP A 208 9.85 -11.50 8.91
C TRP A 208 10.50 -10.44 8.02
N GLY A 209 9.80 -9.32 7.81
CA GLY A 209 10.28 -8.21 6.98
C GLY A 209 11.43 -7.40 7.60
N ALA A 210 11.89 -7.74 8.80
CA ALA A 210 13.11 -7.17 9.35
C ALA A 210 14.38 -7.91 8.91
N GLY A 211 14.24 -8.99 8.10
CA GLY A 211 15.37 -9.84 7.74
C GLY A 211 16.39 -9.17 6.84
N THR A 212 15.98 -8.36 5.89
CA THR A 212 16.87 -7.69 4.94
C THR A 212 17.80 -6.67 5.62
N ASP A 213 17.28 -5.83 6.52
CA ASP A 213 18.06 -4.78 7.20
C ASP A 213 18.63 -5.24 8.56
N GLY A 214 18.19 -6.38 9.05
CA GLY A 214 18.44 -6.88 10.39
C GLY A 214 17.48 -6.30 11.44
N PRO A 215 17.03 -7.13 12.42
CA PRO A 215 16.04 -6.72 13.42
C PRO A 215 16.45 -5.50 14.24
N ALA A 216 17.74 -5.32 14.52
CA ALA A 216 18.28 -4.20 15.30
C ALA A 216 18.00 -2.84 14.64
N THR A 217 17.97 -2.76 13.30
CA THR A 217 17.64 -1.55 12.54
C THR A 217 16.24 -1.03 12.89
N PHE A 218 15.34 -1.95 13.21
CA PHE A 218 13.97 -1.63 13.64
C PHE A 218 13.80 -1.62 15.17
N GLY A 219 14.87 -1.74 15.95
CA GLY A 219 14.81 -1.83 17.41
C GLY A 219 14.06 -3.08 17.90
N LEU A 220 14.12 -4.18 17.15
CA LEU A 220 13.47 -5.44 17.50
C LEU A 220 14.45 -6.35 18.21
N THR A 221 13.96 -6.98 19.31
CA THR A 221 14.67 -8.00 20.07
C THR A 221 13.88 -9.31 20.07
N PRO A 222 14.54 -10.48 20.17
CA PRO A 222 13.82 -11.74 20.31
C PRO A 222 12.90 -11.73 21.54
N ALA A 223 11.71 -12.28 21.35
CA ALA A 223 10.71 -12.37 22.41
C ALA A 223 11.09 -13.39 23.49
N THR A 224 10.61 -13.16 24.72
CA THR A 224 10.75 -14.15 25.80
C THR A 224 9.83 -15.36 25.56
N PRO A 225 10.11 -16.52 26.22
CA PRO A 225 9.22 -17.69 26.13
C PRO A 225 7.78 -17.38 26.55
N GLU A 226 7.55 -16.52 27.53
CA GLU A 226 6.24 -16.10 28.00
C GLU A 226 5.50 -15.28 26.94
N GLN A 227 6.17 -14.32 26.30
CA GLN A 227 5.62 -13.52 25.21
C GLN A 227 5.23 -14.41 24.02
N LEU A 228 6.10 -15.38 23.66
CA LEU A 228 5.82 -16.34 22.59
C LEU A 228 4.62 -17.23 22.92
N ALA A 229 4.49 -17.68 24.17
CA ALA A 229 3.35 -18.48 24.61
C ALA A 229 2.03 -17.71 24.46
N VAL A 230 2.00 -16.43 24.85
CA VAL A 230 0.83 -15.55 24.67
C VAL A 230 0.52 -15.36 23.18
N ALA A 231 1.51 -14.99 22.38
CA ALA A 231 1.31 -14.72 20.95
C ALA A 231 0.84 -15.96 20.18
N ASN A 232 1.41 -17.13 20.47
CA ASN A 232 1.06 -18.39 19.82
C ASN A 232 -0.29 -18.97 20.26
N ALA A 233 -0.83 -18.52 21.40
CA ALA A 233 -2.17 -18.87 21.87
C ALA A 233 -3.28 -18.01 21.27
N LEU A 234 -2.95 -16.91 20.57
CA LEU A 234 -3.95 -16.06 19.93
C LEU A 234 -4.74 -16.81 18.87
N PRO A 235 -6.05 -16.58 18.79
CA PRO A 235 -6.87 -17.17 17.74
C PRO A 235 -6.42 -16.62 16.37
N VAL A 236 -6.10 -17.53 15.46
CA VAL A 236 -5.88 -17.14 14.06
C VAL A 236 -7.15 -16.54 13.49
N LYS A 237 -6.98 -15.63 12.54
CA LYS A 237 -8.07 -14.98 11.82
C LYS A 237 -8.98 -16.05 11.20
N GLY A 238 -10.19 -16.18 11.71
CA GLY A 238 -11.16 -17.20 11.27
C GLY A 238 -11.86 -16.88 9.94
N THR A 239 -11.39 -15.92 9.17
CA THR A 239 -11.95 -15.49 7.88
C THR A 239 -11.21 -16.13 6.73
N ILE A 240 -11.96 -16.60 5.74
CA ILE A 240 -11.42 -17.17 4.49
C ILE A 240 -10.94 -16.11 3.48
N LEU A 241 -11.18 -14.82 3.71
CA LEU A 241 -10.73 -13.74 2.84
C LEU A 241 -9.85 -12.77 3.62
N ASN A 242 -8.71 -12.45 3.01
CA ASN A 242 -7.68 -11.56 3.54
C ASN A 242 -7.05 -10.81 2.36
N THR A 243 -6.19 -9.86 2.62
CA THR A 243 -5.58 -9.12 1.51
C THR A 243 -4.50 -8.19 2.03
N THR A 244 -3.34 -8.14 1.38
CA THR A 244 -2.37 -7.06 1.55
C THR A 244 -2.33 -6.24 0.27
N ILE A 245 -2.66 -4.96 0.39
CA ILE A 245 -2.72 -4.05 -0.75
C ILE A 245 -1.76 -2.88 -0.54
N GLY A 246 -1.30 -2.29 -1.64
CA GLY A 246 -0.43 -1.14 -1.51
C GLY A 246 -0.12 -0.42 -2.81
N VAL A 247 0.65 0.64 -2.66
CA VAL A 247 1.15 1.48 -3.74
C VAL A 247 2.66 1.61 -3.62
N VAL A 248 3.36 1.37 -4.71
CA VAL A 248 4.76 1.78 -4.89
C VAL A 248 4.77 3.03 -5.75
N ALA A 249 5.48 4.06 -5.32
CA ALA A 249 5.68 5.27 -6.12
C ALA A 249 7.15 5.48 -6.43
N THR A 250 7.43 6.13 -7.57
CA THR A 250 8.77 6.57 -7.95
C THR A 250 8.70 7.89 -8.74
N ASP A 251 9.74 8.69 -8.63
CA ASP A 251 9.93 9.88 -9.47
C ASP A 251 10.60 9.55 -10.81
N ALA A 252 11.01 8.30 -11.03
CA ALA A 252 11.61 7.85 -12.29
C ALA A 252 10.64 8.00 -13.48
N PRO A 253 11.13 8.37 -14.68
CA PRO A 253 10.33 8.47 -15.90
C PRO A 253 10.10 7.09 -16.54
N LEU A 254 9.14 6.31 -15.97
CA LEU A 254 8.80 4.99 -16.48
C LEU A 254 7.66 5.06 -17.52
N ASP A 255 7.69 4.15 -18.48
CA ASP A 255 6.51 3.81 -19.28
C ASP A 255 5.63 2.74 -18.54
N THR A 256 4.50 2.37 -19.15
CA THR A 256 3.55 1.42 -18.55
C THR A 256 4.11 0.00 -18.44
N LEU A 257 5.00 -0.42 -19.36
CA LEU A 257 5.64 -1.74 -19.31
C LEU A 257 6.64 -1.83 -18.16
N ALA A 258 7.50 -0.80 -18.03
CA ALA A 258 8.44 -0.70 -16.93
C ALA A 258 7.71 -0.57 -15.57
N ALA A 259 6.64 0.24 -15.50
CA ALA A 259 5.81 0.36 -14.31
C ALA A 259 5.12 -0.98 -13.94
N ARG A 260 4.65 -1.75 -14.93
CA ARG A 260 4.10 -3.10 -14.71
C ARG A 260 5.17 -4.05 -14.17
N ARG A 261 6.40 -3.99 -14.71
CA ARG A 261 7.51 -4.80 -14.20
C ARG A 261 7.84 -4.44 -12.76
N LEU A 262 7.84 -3.15 -12.43
CA LEU A 262 8.06 -2.67 -11.07
C LEU A 262 6.99 -3.19 -10.11
N ALA A 263 5.69 -3.16 -10.49
CA ALA A 263 4.60 -3.72 -9.70
C ALA A 263 4.81 -5.22 -9.43
N THR A 264 5.21 -5.96 -10.45
CA THR A 264 5.47 -7.40 -10.37
C THR A 264 6.58 -7.75 -9.36
N THR A 265 7.71 -7.02 -9.41
CA THR A 265 8.85 -7.29 -8.52
C THR A 265 8.64 -6.76 -7.10
N ALA A 266 7.81 -5.75 -6.92
CA ALA A 266 7.45 -5.24 -5.60
C ALA A 266 6.80 -6.31 -4.69
N HIS A 267 6.10 -7.29 -5.26
CA HIS A 267 5.54 -8.42 -4.53
C HIS A 267 6.58 -9.31 -3.84
N ASP A 268 7.84 -9.29 -4.29
CA ASP A 268 8.91 -10.02 -3.60
C ASP A 268 9.12 -9.47 -2.17
N GLY A 269 8.93 -8.15 -1.97
CA GLY A 269 8.98 -7.53 -0.65
C GLY A 269 7.84 -7.99 0.25
N LEU A 270 6.62 -8.15 -0.32
CA LEU A 270 5.48 -8.70 0.42
C LEU A 270 5.75 -10.14 0.86
N ALA A 271 6.28 -10.98 -0.03
CA ALA A 271 6.62 -12.38 0.27
C ALA A 271 7.77 -12.53 1.28
N ARG A 272 8.63 -11.52 1.45
CA ARG A 272 9.65 -11.50 2.52
C ARG A 272 9.06 -11.18 3.88
N ALA A 273 8.03 -10.33 3.93
CA ALA A 273 7.44 -9.82 5.17
C ALA A 273 6.24 -10.62 5.68
N ILE A 274 5.64 -11.50 4.85
CA ILE A 274 4.41 -12.25 5.16
C ILE A 274 4.59 -13.73 4.77
N ARG A 275 4.20 -14.66 5.66
CA ARG A 275 4.35 -16.10 5.42
C ARG A 275 3.11 -16.89 5.88
N PRO A 276 2.41 -17.60 4.96
CA PRO A 276 2.53 -17.54 3.50
C PRO A 276 2.00 -16.22 2.93
N ALA A 277 2.46 -15.84 1.72
CA ALA A 277 1.93 -14.75 0.91
C ALA A 277 1.21 -15.30 -0.32
N HIS A 278 0.37 -14.47 -0.96
CA HIS A 278 -0.30 -14.78 -2.24
C HIS A 278 -1.11 -16.08 -2.21
N SER A 279 -1.72 -16.37 -1.07
CA SER A 279 -2.55 -17.57 -0.95
C SER A 279 -3.86 -17.41 -1.77
N PRO A 280 -4.56 -18.51 -2.09
CA PRO A 280 -5.90 -18.44 -2.69
C PRO A 280 -6.91 -17.65 -1.84
N LEU A 281 -6.61 -17.40 -0.55
CA LEU A 281 -7.45 -16.69 0.41
C LEU A 281 -7.08 -15.20 0.53
N ASP A 282 -6.00 -14.75 -0.14
CA ASP A 282 -5.56 -13.35 -0.16
C ASP A 282 -5.98 -12.67 -1.46
N GLY A 283 -6.12 -11.36 -1.43
CA GLY A 283 -6.39 -10.53 -2.61
C GLY A 283 -5.22 -9.59 -2.93
N ASP A 284 -3.99 -10.01 -2.66
CA ASP A 284 -2.77 -9.19 -2.70
C ASP A 284 -2.62 -8.44 -4.02
N THR A 285 -2.53 -7.11 -3.91
CA THR A 285 -2.52 -6.20 -5.06
C THR A 285 -1.55 -5.06 -4.80
N ILE A 286 -0.64 -4.79 -5.74
CA ILE A 286 0.28 -3.65 -5.69
C ILE A 286 0.09 -2.79 -6.94
N PHE A 287 -0.22 -1.51 -6.71
CA PHE A 287 -0.22 -0.48 -7.73
C PHE A 287 1.15 0.20 -7.82
N VAL A 288 1.48 0.73 -8.99
CA VAL A 288 2.64 1.59 -9.21
C VAL A 288 2.18 2.95 -9.71
N LEU A 289 2.81 4.00 -9.20
CA LEU A 289 2.66 5.39 -9.65
C LEU A 289 4.05 5.96 -9.97
N ALA A 290 4.32 6.26 -11.24
CA ALA A 290 5.56 6.90 -11.65
C ALA A 290 5.28 8.36 -12.07
N THR A 291 5.80 9.32 -11.28
CA THR A 291 5.54 10.75 -11.52
C THR A 291 6.39 11.31 -12.65
N GLY A 292 7.55 10.69 -12.93
CA GLY A 292 8.44 11.10 -14.02
C GLY A 292 9.13 12.45 -13.79
N THR A 293 9.26 12.87 -12.54
CA THR A 293 9.83 14.18 -12.18
C THR A 293 11.35 14.17 -12.04
N ALA A 294 11.96 12.98 -11.89
CA ALA A 294 13.40 12.83 -11.85
C ALA A 294 14.02 12.82 -13.24
N THR A 295 15.26 13.27 -13.33
CA THR A 295 16.09 13.11 -14.54
C THR A 295 16.96 11.86 -14.38
N ALA A 296 16.86 10.94 -15.34
CA ALA A 296 17.71 9.76 -15.35
C ALA A 296 19.18 10.17 -15.54
N PRO A 297 20.12 9.66 -14.71
CA PRO A 297 21.53 9.81 -14.98
C PRO A 297 21.89 9.08 -16.28
N GLU A 298 23.04 9.45 -16.87
CA GLU A 298 23.56 8.76 -18.05
C GLU A 298 23.89 7.30 -17.66
N ALA A 299 23.16 6.36 -18.23
CA ALA A 299 23.37 4.94 -17.95
C ALA A 299 24.60 4.40 -18.73
N PRO A 300 25.34 3.42 -18.17
CA PRO A 300 26.40 2.75 -18.92
C PRO A 300 25.85 2.12 -20.20
N PRO A 301 26.63 2.11 -21.28
CA PRO A 301 26.17 1.54 -22.55
C PRO A 301 25.89 0.04 -22.41
N LEU A 302 24.75 -0.38 -22.90
CA LEU A 302 24.34 -1.78 -23.00
C LEU A 302 24.50 -2.31 -24.44
N PRO A 303 24.60 -3.64 -24.61
CA PRO A 303 24.52 -4.22 -25.96
C PRO A 303 23.22 -3.75 -26.65
N PRO A 304 23.26 -3.46 -27.98
CA PRO A 304 22.12 -2.85 -28.69
C PRO A 304 20.80 -3.64 -28.65
N ALA A 305 20.83 -4.91 -28.25
CA ALA A 305 19.64 -5.75 -28.11
C ALA A 305 18.84 -5.49 -26.83
N PHE A 306 19.36 -4.70 -25.86
CA PHE A 306 18.71 -4.42 -24.59
C PHE A 306 18.15 -2.99 -24.55
N PRO A 307 17.03 -2.76 -23.84
CA PRO A 307 16.55 -1.42 -23.55
C PRO A 307 17.61 -0.58 -22.81
N THR A 308 17.70 0.70 -23.12
CA THR A 308 18.72 1.61 -22.55
C THR A 308 18.49 1.88 -21.05
N ASP A 309 17.27 1.73 -20.57
CA ASP A 309 16.83 1.94 -19.19
C ASP A 309 16.87 0.66 -18.33
N LEU A 310 17.31 -0.48 -18.89
CA LEU A 310 17.27 -1.79 -18.21
C LEU A 310 17.93 -1.77 -16.83
N LEU A 311 19.11 -1.15 -16.70
CA LEU A 311 19.85 -1.09 -15.44
C LEU A 311 19.20 -0.15 -14.43
N VAL A 312 18.57 0.93 -14.89
CA VAL A 312 17.75 1.81 -14.05
C VAL A 312 16.56 1.05 -13.50
N LEU A 313 15.82 0.35 -14.36
CA LEU A 313 14.66 -0.45 -13.96
C LEU A 313 15.05 -1.57 -12.97
N ASP A 314 16.16 -2.26 -13.18
CA ASP A 314 16.65 -3.31 -12.26
C ASP A 314 16.90 -2.76 -10.85
N GLN A 315 17.56 -1.61 -10.75
CA GLN A 315 17.83 -0.95 -9.47
C GLN A 315 16.54 -0.46 -8.79
N LEU A 316 15.58 0.11 -9.55
CA LEU A 316 14.27 0.51 -9.05
C LEU A 316 13.47 -0.70 -8.54
N CYS A 317 13.47 -1.82 -9.27
CA CYS A 317 12.81 -3.07 -8.88
C CYS A 317 13.35 -3.61 -7.55
N THR A 318 14.67 -3.61 -7.39
CA THR A 318 15.31 -4.01 -6.13
C THR A 318 14.89 -3.11 -4.97
N ALA A 319 14.89 -1.80 -5.17
CA ALA A 319 14.49 -0.83 -4.16
C ALA A 319 12.99 -0.95 -3.81
N ALA A 320 12.12 -1.22 -4.79
CA ALA A 320 10.68 -1.39 -4.57
C ALA A 320 10.38 -2.58 -3.64
N ALA A 321 11.03 -3.72 -3.86
CA ALA A 321 10.87 -4.88 -2.98
C ALA A 321 11.29 -4.56 -1.54
N VAL A 322 12.40 -3.84 -1.33
CA VAL A 322 12.85 -3.42 0.00
C VAL A 322 11.88 -2.39 0.62
N CYS A 323 11.37 -1.42 -0.16
CA CYS A 323 10.39 -0.45 0.34
C CYS A 323 9.09 -1.12 0.79
N VAL A 324 8.58 -2.10 0.03
CA VAL A 324 7.38 -2.87 0.39
C VAL A 324 7.61 -3.67 1.68
N GLU A 325 8.74 -4.37 1.79
CA GLU A 325 9.13 -5.11 2.99
C GLU A 325 9.14 -4.20 4.22
N ARG A 326 9.83 -3.05 4.13
CA ARG A 326 9.92 -2.05 5.21
C ARG A 326 8.57 -1.41 5.54
N ALA A 327 7.75 -1.12 4.54
CA ALA A 327 6.42 -0.54 4.74
C ALA A 327 5.49 -1.50 5.50
N ILE A 328 5.60 -2.82 5.27
CA ILE A 328 4.85 -3.82 6.04
C ILE A 328 5.36 -3.87 7.49
N VAL A 329 6.67 -3.84 7.74
CA VAL A 329 7.24 -3.73 9.09
C VAL A 329 6.71 -2.49 9.80
N ASP A 330 6.71 -1.34 9.12
CA ASP A 330 6.19 -0.08 9.65
C ASP A 330 4.69 -0.16 9.97
N ALA A 331 3.88 -0.78 9.09
CA ALA A 331 2.45 -0.99 9.29
C ALA A 331 2.15 -1.75 10.59
N ILE A 332 2.89 -2.83 10.84
CA ILE A 332 2.71 -3.68 12.02
C ILE A 332 3.18 -2.97 13.29
N ARG A 333 4.32 -2.25 13.22
CA ARG A 333 4.87 -1.53 14.38
C ARG A 333 4.08 -0.27 14.73
N SER A 334 3.46 0.38 13.77
CA SER A 334 2.67 1.60 13.98
C SER A 334 1.22 1.31 14.38
N ALA A 335 0.76 0.07 14.24
CA ALA A 335 -0.59 -0.31 14.64
C ALA A 335 -0.77 -0.26 16.16
N ARG A 336 -1.97 0.17 16.59
CA ARG A 336 -2.44 0.10 17.99
C ARG A 336 -3.53 -0.95 18.13
N SER A 337 -3.63 -1.56 19.30
CA SER A 337 -4.67 -2.54 19.64
C SER A 337 -6.06 -1.92 19.56
N ILE A 338 -7.00 -2.60 18.91
CA ILE A 338 -8.43 -2.24 18.86
C ILE A 338 -9.27 -3.51 18.82
N ALA A 339 -10.54 -3.39 19.19
CA ALA A 339 -11.53 -4.46 19.07
C ALA A 339 -11.10 -5.80 19.69
N GLY A 340 -10.29 -5.78 20.73
CA GLY A 340 -9.71 -6.98 21.36
C GLY A 340 -8.61 -7.66 20.52
N ILE A 341 -8.16 -7.05 19.44
CA ILE A 341 -7.05 -7.54 18.61
C ILE A 341 -5.77 -6.84 19.07
N PRO A 342 -4.79 -7.58 19.64
CA PRO A 342 -3.57 -6.99 20.17
C PRO A 342 -2.65 -6.51 19.05
N SER A 343 -1.94 -5.41 19.28
CA SER A 343 -0.87 -4.94 18.41
C SER A 343 0.43 -5.71 18.64
N TYR A 344 1.34 -5.63 17.69
CA TYR A 344 2.68 -6.21 17.83
C TYR A 344 3.43 -5.66 19.06
N ARG A 345 3.34 -4.33 19.29
CA ARG A 345 4.02 -3.68 20.42
C ARG A 345 3.45 -4.05 21.79
N GLU A 346 2.19 -4.44 21.85
CA GLU A 346 1.58 -4.94 23.08
C GLU A 346 2.10 -6.33 23.44
N LEU A 347 2.27 -7.19 22.44
CA LEU A 347 2.77 -8.56 22.63
C LEU A 347 4.28 -8.63 22.86
N PHE A 348 5.02 -7.76 22.17
CA PHE A 348 6.48 -7.71 22.16
C PHE A 348 6.96 -6.29 22.47
N PRO A 349 6.73 -5.81 23.71
CA PRO A 349 7.30 -4.54 24.16
C PRO A 349 8.82 -4.65 24.16
N GLY A 350 9.49 -3.87 23.27
CA GLY A 350 10.95 -3.84 23.12
C GLY A 350 11.64 -3.04 24.20
#